data_5cf8a09db09eccf0938a2d92bb5639d4
#
_entry.id   5cf8a09db09eccf0938a2d92bb5639d4
#
_cell.length_a   1.000
_cell.length_b   1.000
_cell.length_c   1.000
_cell.angle_alpha   90.00
_cell.angle_beta   90.00
_cell.angle_gamma   90.00
#
_symmetry.space_group_name_H-M   'P 1'
#
loop_
_entity.id
_entity.type
_entity.pdbx_description
1 polymer ?
#
loop_
_entity_poly.entity_id
_entity_poly.type
_entity_poly.pdbx_seq_one_letter_code
_entity_poly.pdbx_strand_id
1 'polypeptide(L)'
;ALALTRQAQEIIRPDLKIIIMSATIDASAICEALQAPLIESEGRMFPVETIYSETDIARYDIYKEVAATILKAADKHEGDILAFLPGQSEILKCKEILDASLSRAAASSSASASLSAASSSAAELSVPQVYPLYGNLPPEKQRLAIAPSKEGERKIVLATPIAETSLTIEGVRIVVDSGLCRKLVYDARTGLSHLETVTISKDMATQRKGRAGRVAEGICYRLWTQTSEHLMED
;
A
#
# COMPACT_ATOMS: atom_id res chain seq x y z
N ALA A 1 -21.12 13.31 5.74
CA ALA A 1 -21.15 12.95 7.17
C ALA A 1 -20.99 14.19 8.06
N LEU A 2 -19.94 15.01 7.94
CA LEU A 2 -19.63 16.14 8.84
C LEU A 2 -20.78 17.13 9.02
N ALA A 3 -21.41 17.58 7.92
CA ALA A 3 -22.53 18.55 7.98
C ALA A 3 -23.71 18.03 8.80
N LEU A 4 -24.09 16.76 8.63
CA LEU A 4 -25.17 16.13 9.40
C LEU A 4 -24.79 15.95 10.88
N THR A 5 -23.53 15.62 11.17
CA THR A 5 -23.04 15.51 12.56
C THR A 5 -23.08 16.88 13.25
N ARG A 6 -22.70 17.94 12.55
CA ARG A 6 -22.77 19.32 13.04
C ARG A 6 -24.21 19.74 13.34
N GLN A 7 -25.13 19.47 12.42
CA GLN A 7 -26.54 19.75 12.61
C GLN A 7 -27.13 18.97 13.79
N ALA A 8 -26.75 17.71 13.97
CA ALA A 8 -27.15 16.92 15.13
C ALA A 8 -26.59 17.48 16.45
N GLN A 9 -25.35 17.98 16.46
CA GLN A 9 -24.77 18.67 17.61
C GLN A 9 -25.54 19.92 17.97
N GLU A 10 -25.90 20.76 16.99
CA GLU A 10 -26.61 22.00 17.23
C GLU A 10 -28.05 21.83 17.72
N ILE A 11 -28.76 20.81 17.20
CA ILE A 11 -30.20 20.65 17.44
C ILE A 11 -30.52 19.63 18.51
N ILE A 12 -29.79 18.50 18.54
CA ILE A 12 -30.18 17.32 19.32
C ILE A 12 -29.19 17.02 20.45
N ARG A 13 -27.89 17.22 20.22
CA ARG A 13 -26.82 16.81 21.12
C ARG A 13 -25.77 17.90 21.31
N PRO A 14 -26.07 18.96 22.07
CA PRO A 14 -25.11 20.06 22.30
C PRO A 14 -23.83 19.61 23.04
N ASP A 15 -23.90 18.48 23.71
CA ASP A 15 -22.78 17.82 24.41
C ASP A 15 -21.82 17.05 23.49
N LEU A 16 -22.21 16.84 22.22
CA LEU A 16 -21.42 16.05 21.26
C LEU A 16 -20.08 16.75 20.94
N LYS A 17 -18.99 16.06 21.12
CA LYS A 17 -17.66 16.54 20.71
C LYS A 17 -17.29 15.93 19.35
N ILE A 18 -16.80 16.76 18.45
CA ILE A 18 -16.39 16.37 17.09
C ILE A 18 -14.88 16.52 16.99
N ILE A 19 -14.20 15.44 16.63
CA ILE A 19 -12.75 15.42 16.35
C ILE A 19 -12.59 14.97 14.90
N ILE A 20 -11.91 15.80 14.11
CA ILE A 20 -11.56 15.50 12.72
C ILE A 20 -10.07 15.19 12.69
N MET A 21 -9.72 14.03 12.15
CA MET A 21 -8.34 13.58 12.04
C MET A 21 -8.01 13.29 10.58
N SER A 22 -6.92 13.85 10.11
CA SER A 22 -6.38 13.57 8.77
C SER A 22 -4.87 13.72 8.74
N ALA A 23 -4.21 13.04 7.83
CA ALA A 23 -2.78 13.15 7.61
C ALA A 23 -2.41 14.21 6.54
N THR A 24 -3.34 14.63 5.69
CA THR A 24 -3.08 15.41 4.46
C THR A 24 -4.14 16.47 4.19
N ILE A 25 -4.83 16.96 5.21
CA ILE A 25 -5.89 17.98 5.00
C ILE A 25 -5.29 19.39 5.06
N ASP A 26 -5.71 20.27 4.14
CA ASP A 26 -5.68 21.69 4.42
C ASP A 26 -6.67 21.99 5.55
N ALA A 27 -6.15 22.06 6.76
CA ALA A 27 -6.96 22.22 7.96
C ALA A 27 -7.58 23.62 8.06
N SER A 28 -7.05 24.61 7.36
CA SER A 28 -7.43 26.03 7.50
C SER A 28 -8.92 26.24 7.28
N ALA A 29 -9.43 25.77 6.15
CA ALA A 29 -10.85 25.92 5.81
C ALA A 29 -11.80 25.18 6.77
N ILE A 30 -11.36 24.02 7.28
CA ILE A 30 -12.16 23.23 8.24
C ILE A 30 -12.13 23.88 9.62
N CYS A 31 -10.99 24.36 10.08
CA CYS A 31 -10.86 25.06 11.35
C CYS A 31 -11.68 26.34 11.37
N GLU A 32 -11.67 27.10 10.29
CA GLU A 32 -12.49 28.29 10.13
C GLU A 32 -14.00 27.96 10.14
N ALA A 33 -14.43 26.99 9.33
CA ALA A 33 -15.83 26.58 9.23
C ALA A 33 -16.40 26.01 10.55
N LEU A 34 -15.57 25.37 11.36
CA LEU A 34 -15.98 24.74 12.61
C LEU A 34 -15.64 25.58 13.85
N GLN A 35 -14.91 26.68 13.69
CA GLN A 35 -14.32 27.46 14.79
C GLN A 35 -13.57 26.57 15.79
N ALA A 36 -12.85 25.59 15.27
CA ALA A 36 -12.15 24.56 16.04
C ALA A 36 -10.63 24.83 16.06
N PRO A 37 -9.95 24.56 17.19
CA PRO A 37 -8.50 24.67 17.23
C PRO A 37 -7.84 23.55 16.39
N LEU A 38 -6.73 23.91 15.73
CA LEU A 38 -5.85 22.96 15.08
C LEU A 38 -4.86 22.38 16.09
N ILE A 39 -4.77 21.06 16.11
CA ILE A 39 -3.73 20.35 16.87
C ILE A 39 -2.90 19.60 15.85
N GLU A 40 -1.69 20.04 15.61
CA GLU A 40 -0.72 19.37 14.76
C GLU A 40 0.22 18.48 15.59
N SER A 41 0.44 17.29 15.08
CA SER A 41 1.45 16.37 15.60
C SER A 41 2.47 16.09 14.51
N GLU A 42 3.66 16.62 14.66
CA GLU A 42 4.78 16.31 13.77
C GLU A 42 5.27 14.88 14.04
N GLY A 43 4.71 13.92 13.28
CA GLY A 43 5.26 12.56 13.26
C GLY A 43 6.63 12.54 12.59
N ARG A 44 7.62 11.91 13.21
CA ARG A 44 8.92 11.66 12.54
C ARG A 44 8.70 10.59 11.46
N MET A 45 8.83 11.00 10.20
CA MET A 45 8.93 10.07 9.07
C MET A 45 10.40 9.97 8.66
N PHE A 46 10.84 8.76 8.40
CA PHE A 46 12.14 8.53 7.81
C PHE A 46 12.12 8.86 6.30
N PRO A 47 13.27 9.24 5.73
CA PRO A 47 13.37 9.47 4.30
C PRO A 47 12.92 8.23 3.48
N VAL A 48 12.22 8.47 2.39
CA VAL A 48 11.82 7.43 1.44
C VAL A 48 12.32 7.80 0.06
N GLU A 49 13.24 6.98 -0.45
CA GLU A 49 13.71 7.09 -1.83
C GLU A 49 12.58 6.74 -2.79
N THR A 50 12.43 7.49 -3.88
CA THR A 50 11.42 7.20 -4.90
C THR A 50 12.09 6.81 -6.19
N ILE A 51 11.74 5.63 -6.70
CA ILE A 51 12.25 5.07 -7.96
C ILE A 51 11.08 4.98 -8.93
N TYR A 52 11.18 5.68 -10.06
CA TYR A 52 10.17 5.69 -11.11
C TYR A 52 10.46 4.64 -12.16
N SER A 53 9.43 4.17 -12.83
CA SER A 53 9.55 3.36 -14.03
C SER A 53 10.06 4.23 -15.20
N GLU A 54 10.82 3.62 -16.10
CA GLU A 54 11.29 4.30 -17.33
C GLU A 54 10.15 4.51 -18.33
N THR A 55 9.13 3.66 -18.29
CA THR A 55 7.97 3.70 -19.19
C THR A 55 6.69 3.53 -18.40
N ASP A 56 5.59 4.10 -18.92
CA ASP A 56 4.26 3.86 -18.36
C ASP A 56 3.78 2.46 -18.69
N ILE A 57 3.18 1.80 -17.70
CA ILE A 57 2.81 0.39 -17.78
C ILE A 57 1.33 0.25 -18.18
N ALA A 58 1.06 -0.68 -19.06
CA ALA A 58 -0.31 -0.97 -19.50
C ALA A 58 -1.16 -1.52 -18.35
N ARG A 59 -2.34 -0.91 -18.14
CA ARG A 59 -3.23 -1.21 -17.01
C ARG A 59 -3.63 -2.69 -16.89
N TYR A 60 -3.78 -3.39 -18.04
CA TYR A 60 -4.23 -4.79 -18.07
C TYR A 60 -3.14 -5.78 -17.59
N ASP A 61 -1.84 -5.43 -17.71
CA ASP A 61 -0.73 -6.27 -17.29
C ASP A 61 -0.05 -5.81 -15.99
N ILE A 62 -0.63 -4.80 -15.33
CA ILE A 62 -0.03 -4.17 -14.15
C ILE A 62 0.37 -5.17 -13.05
N TYR A 63 -0.39 -6.25 -12.87
CA TYR A 63 -0.10 -7.27 -11.88
C TYR A 63 1.20 -8.05 -12.16
N LYS A 64 1.59 -8.19 -13.44
CA LYS A 64 2.85 -8.81 -13.85
C LYS A 64 4.04 -7.92 -13.48
N GLU A 65 3.92 -6.63 -13.78
CA GLU A 65 4.97 -5.65 -13.48
C GLU A 65 5.14 -5.42 -11.97
N VAL A 66 4.03 -5.41 -11.23
CA VAL A 66 4.07 -5.39 -9.76
C VAL A 66 4.83 -6.62 -9.25
N ALA A 67 4.51 -7.82 -9.74
CA ALA A 67 5.19 -9.05 -9.32
C ALA A 67 6.69 -9.02 -9.66
N ALA A 68 7.06 -8.59 -10.88
CA ALA A 68 8.46 -8.48 -11.31
C ALA A 68 9.23 -7.46 -10.45
N THR A 69 8.61 -6.32 -10.16
CA THR A 69 9.22 -5.28 -9.31
C THR A 69 9.37 -5.74 -7.87
N ILE A 70 8.40 -6.47 -7.32
CA ILE A 70 8.49 -7.08 -5.98
C ILE A 70 9.67 -8.04 -5.91
N LEU A 71 9.84 -8.94 -6.88
CA LEU A 71 10.96 -9.90 -6.90
C LEU A 71 12.30 -9.17 -6.99
N LYS A 72 12.42 -8.16 -7.87
CA LYS A 72 13.61 -7.30 -7.98
C LYS A 72 13.91 -6.54 -6.70
N ALA A 73 12.88 -6.00 -6.04
CA ALA A 73 13.03 -5.28 -4.79
C ALA A 73 13.39 -6.21 -3.63
N ALA A 74 12.84 -7.43 -3.62
CA ALA A 74 13.15 -8.44 -2.64
C ALA A 74 14.61 -8.91 -2.69
N ASP A 75 15.21 -8.93 -3.87
CA ASP A 75 16.62 -9.27 -4.07
C ASP A 75 17.57 -8.14 -3.65
N LYS A 76 17.16 -6.88 -3.83
CA LYS A 76 18.02 -5.71 -3.63
C LYS A 76 17.97 -5.12 -2.22
N HIS A 77 16.87 -5.26 -1.52
CA HIS A 77 16.59 -4.54 -0.28
C HIS A 77 16.02 -5.47 0.78
N GLU A 78 16.24 -5.12 2.03
CA GLU A 78 15.71 -5.79 3.21
C GLU A 78 14.40 -5.15 3.69
N GLY A 79 13.62 -5.90 4.49
CA GLY A 79 12.37 -5.47 5.11
C GLY A 79 11.14 -5.94 4.36
N ASP A 80 9.98 -5.73 4.95
CA ASP A 80 8.70 -6.13 4.39
C ASP A 80 8.28 -5.26 3.21
N ILE A 81 7.55 -5.85 2.27
CA ILE A 81 7.09 -5.19 1.04
C ILE A 81 5.59 -5.00 1.11
N LEU A 82 5.12 -3.78 0.84
CA LEU A 82 3.72 -3.46 0.64
C LEU A 82 3.50 -3.04 -0.82
N ALA A 83 2.69 -3.80 -1.54
CA ALA A 83 2.36 -3.49 -2.93
C ALA A 83 0.90 -3.07 -3.07
N PHE A 84 0.65 -1.93 -3.73
CA PHE A 84 -0.67 -1.43 -4.00
C PHE A 84 -1.15 -1.83 -5.39
N LEU A 85 -2.30 -2.50 -5.44
CA LEU A 85 -2.97 -2.98 -6.64
C LEU A 85 -4.42 -2.46 -6.68
N PRO A 86 -5.01 -2.24 -7.88
CA PRO A 86 -6.33 -1.62 -7.97
C PRO A 86 -7.45 -2.48 -7.40
N GLY A 87 -7.34 -3.82 -7.45
CA GLY A 87 -8.43 -4.69 -7.04
C GLY A 87 -8.04 -6.11 -6.70
N GLN A 88 -9.01 -6.87 -6.21
CA GLN A 88 -8.85 -8.26 -5.77
C GLN A 88 -8.33 -9.18 -6.89
N SER A 89 -8.82 -9.01 -8.13
CA SER A 89 -8.41 -9.86 -9.26
C SER A 89 -6.93 -9.70 -9.59
N GLU A 90 -6.43 -8.46 -9.56
CA GLU A 90 -5.01 -8.16 -9.79
C GLU A 90 -4.14 -8.68 -8.64
N ILE A 91 -4.62 -8.58 -7.40
CA ILE A 91 -3.95 -9.13 -6.22
C ILE A 91 -3.78 -10.65 -6.33
N LEU A 92 -4.86 -11.38 -6.70
CA LEU A 92 -4.81 -12.84 -6.80
C LEU A 92 -3.87 -13.29 -7.93
N LYS A 93 -3.94 -12.67 -9.11
CA LYS A 93 -3.03 -12.95 -10.23
C LYS A 93 -1.56 -12.65 -9.88
N CYS A 94 -1.30 -11.52 -9.21
CA CYS A 94 0.03 -11.16 -8.75
C CYS A 94 0.56 -12.19 -7.74
N LYS A 95 -0.30 -12.63 -6.79
CA LYS A 95 0.04 -13.65 -5.81
C LYS A 95 0.43 -14.98 -6.47
N GLU A 96 -0.33 -15.45 -7.45
CA GLU A 96 -0.02 -16.69 -8.19
C GLU A 96 1.38 -16.63 -8.83
N ILE A 97 1.74 -15.50 -9.45
CA ILE A 97 3.06 -15.31 -10.06
C ILE A 97 4.16 -15.35 -8.99
N LEU A 98 3.96 -14.65 -7.87
CA LEU A 98 4.93 -14.59 -6.78
C LEU A 98 5.11 -15.97 -6.14
N ASP A 99 4.03 -16.67 -5.79
CA ASP A 99 4.08 -18.00 -5.18
C ASP A 99 4.84 -18.99 -6.10
N ALA A 100 4.56 -18.98 -7.40
CA ALA A 100 5.26 -19.82 -8.38
C ALA A 100 6.75 -19.48 -8.51
N SER A 101 7.11 -18.20 -8.44
CA SER A 101 8.49 -17.74 -8.58
C SER A 101 9.32 -18.03 -7.31
N LEU A 102 8.74 -17.76 -6.14
CA LEU A 102 9.37 -18.00 -4.85
C LEU A 102 9.55 -19.51 -4.59
N SER A 103 8.58 -20.34 -4.96
CA SER A 103 8.69 -21.80 -4.86
C SER A 103 9.81 -22.35 -5.76
N ARG A 104 9.98 -21.81 -6.97
CA ARG A 104 11.10 -22.18 -7.86
C ARG A 104 12.45 -21.77 -7.29
N ALA A 105 12.57 -20.58 -6.73
CA ALA A 105 13.79 -20.12 -6.10
C ALA A 105 14.18 -21.00 -4.91
N ALA A 106 13.22 -21.37 -4.07
CA ALA A 106 13.43 -22.28 -2.94
C ALA A 106 13.91 -23.68 -3.40
N ALA A 107 13.31 -24.23 -4.46
CA ALA A 107 13.71 -25.53 -5.02
C ALA A 107 15.13 -25.50 -5.62
N SER A 108 15.52 -24.39 -6.27
CA SER A 108 16.88 -24.26 -6.83
C SER A 108 17.95 -24.09 -5.76
N SER A 109 17.65 -23.38 -4.66
CA SER A 109 18.59 -23.21 -3.55
C SER A 109 18.80 -24.51 -2.76
N SER A 110 17.77 -25.32 -2.58
CA SER A 110 17.89 -26.63 -1.93
C SER A 110 18.69 -27.64 -2.78
N ALA A 111 18.61 -27.57 -4.10
CA ALA A 111 19.40 -28.43 -5.01
C ALA A 111 20.88 -28.04 -5.03
N SER A 112 21.26 -26.81 -4.85
CA SER A 112 22.65 -26.34 -4.80
C SER A 112 23.30 -26.56 -3.44
N ALA A 113 22.54 -26.55 -2.34
CA ALA A 113 23.02 -26.80 -0.99
C ALA A 113 23.47 -28.27 -0.77
N SER A 114 22.98 -29.21 -1.57
CA SER A 114 23.39 -30.62 -1.50
C SER A 114 24.78 -30.92 -2.09
N LEU A 115 25.44 -29.97 -2.73
CA LEU A 115 26.75 -30.12 -3.39
C LEU A 115 27.92 -29.44 -2.68
N SER A 116 27.70 -28.68 -1.60
CA SER A 116 28.77 -28.05 -0.82
C SER A 116 28.52 -28.09 0.68
N ALA A 117 28.78 -29.22 1.27
CA ALA A 117 28.91 -29.34 2.72
C ALA A 117 30.30 -28.83 3.13
N ALA A 118 30.51 -27.56 3.29
CA ALA A 118 31.54 -26.98 4.15
C ALA A 118 31.36 -25.45 4.29
N SER A 119 31.18 -25.04 5.57
CA SER A 119 31.42 -23.71 6.12
C SER A 119 30.59 -22.54 5.58
N SER A 120 29.70 -22.10 6.40
CA SER A 120 29.50 -20.79 7.01
C SER A 120 28.01 -20.58 7.32
N SER A 121 27.73 -20.00 8.46
CA SER A 121 26.41 -19.59 8.95
C SER A 121 25.75 -18.59 8.01
N ALA A 122 25.22 -19.05 6.89
CA ALA A 122 24.23 -18.33 6.13
C ALA A 122 22.90 -18.54 6.85
N ALA A 123 22.37 -17.48 7.46
CA ALA A 123 21.00 -17.45 7.93
C ALA A 123 20.13 -18.01 6.80
N GLU A 124 19.39 -19.09 7.07
CA GLU A 124 18.37 -19.60 6.13
C GLU A 124 17.43 -18.42 5.83
N LEU A 125 17.61 -17.80 4.68
CA LEU A 125 16.70 -16.76 4.19
C LEU A 125 15.35 -17.43 3.98
N SER A 126 14.47 -17.27 4.96
CA SER A 126 13.12 -17.83 4.86
C SER A 126 12.44 -17.22 3.62
N VAL A 127 11.81 -18.09 2.84
CA VAL A 127 11.08 -17.67 1.63
C VAL A 127 9.99 -16.66 2.04
N PRO A 128 9.96 -15.45 1.44
CA PRO A 128 8.97 -14.45 1.79
C PRO A 128 7.55 -14.97 1.63
N GLN A 129 6.69 -14.71 2.61
CA GLN A 129 5.28 -15.12 2.56
C GLN A 129 4.43 -14.02 1.94
N VAL A 130 3.50 -14.40 1.02
CA VAL A 130 2.65 -13.46 0.28
C VAL A 130 1.24 -13.41 0.87
N TYR A 131 0.85 -12.27 1.38
CA TYR A 131 -0.45 -12.02 2.01
C TYR A 131 -1.31 -11.07 1.18
N PRO A 132 -2.50 -11.49 0.72
CA PRO A 132 -3.47 -10.58 0.12
C PRO A 132 -4.18 -9.75 1.20
N LEU A 133 -4.51 -8.48 0.88
CA LEU A 133 -5.23 -7.56 1.77
C LEU A 133 -6.24 -6.71 1.00
N TYR A 134 -7.53 -7.05 1.11
CA TYR A 134 -8.65 -6.32 0.49
C TYR A 134 -9.91 -6.39 1.36
N GLY A 135 -10.88 -5.50 1.12
CA GLY A 135 -12.02 -5.28 2.01
C GLY A 135 -12.86 -6.51 2.33
N ASN A 136 -13.10 -7.40 1.34
CA ASN A 136 -13.93 -8.60 1.52
C ASN A 136 -13.14 -9.83 2.03
N LEU A 137 -11.88 -9.64 2.42
CA LEU A 137 -11.08 -10.73 2.98
C LEU A 137 -11.58 -11.07 4.40
N PRO A 138 -11.67 -12.35 4.79
CA PRO A 138 -12.02 -12.72 6.16
C PRO A 138 -11.12 -12.04 7.20
N PRO A 139 -11.67 -11.59 8.35
CA PRO A 139 -10.92 -10.84 9.36
C PRO A 139 -9.63 -11.52 9.85
N GLU A 140 -9.65 -12.84 9.97
CA GLU A 140 -8.47 -13.63 10.37
C GLU A 140 -7.32 -13.49 9.37
N LYS A 141 -7.61 -13.55 8.06
CA LYS A 141 -6.60 -13.37 7.01
C LYS A 141 -6.12 -11.92 6.93
N GLN A 142 -7.00 -10.94 7.20
CA GLN A 142 -6.60 -9.54 7.30
C GLN A 142 -5.61 -9.34 8.46
N ARG A 143 -5.89 -9.94 9.63
CA ARG A 143 -5.00 -9.87 10.81
C ARG A 143 -3.62 -10.44 10.51
N LEU A 144 -3.52 -11.56 9.79
CA LEU A 144 -2.24 -12.15 9.38
C LEU A 144 -1.45 -11.21 8.46
N ALA A 145 -2.11 -10.54 7.52
CA ALA A 145 -1.47 -9.58 6.63
C ALA A 145 -0.94 -8.34 7.39
N ILE A 146 -1.62 -7.92 8.46
CA ILE A 146 -1.29 -6.71 9.23
C ILE A 146 -0.27 -7.00 10.34
N ALA A 147 -0.31 -8.21 10.95
CA ALA A 147 0.57 -8.58 12.05
C ALA A 147 2.05 -8.39 11.68
N PRO A 148 2.93 -8.00 12.62
CA PRO A 148 4.36 -7.88 12.35
C PRO A 148 4.94 -9.22 11.91
N SER A 149 5.97 -9.17 11.06
CA SER A 149 6.74 -10.36 10.68
C SER A 149 7.51 -10.89 11.88
N LYS A 150 7.66 -12.21 11.97
CA LYS A 150 8.54 -12.80 12.99
C LYS A 150 10.00 -12.50 12.66
N GLU A 151 10.85 -12.55 13.66
CA GLU A 151 12.27 -12.35 13.48
C GLU A 151 12.86 -13.36 12.46
N GLY A 152 13.56 -12.85 11.46
CA GLY A 152 14.08 -13.66 10.35
C GLY A 152 13.08 -14.02 9.25
N GLU A 153 11.79 -13.70 9.41
CA GLU A 153 10.79 -13.87 8.36
C GLU A 153 10.57 -12.54 7.61
N ARG A 154 10.26 -12.64 6.34
CA ARG A 154 9.94 -11.51 5.48
C ARG A 154 8.57 -11.71 4.86
N LYS A 155 7.76 -10.67 4.79
CA LYS A 155 6.44 -10.74 4.15
C LYS A 155 6.29 -9.76 3.00
N ILE A 156 5.42 -10.15 2.08
CA ILE A 156 4.95 -9.35 0.96
C ILE A 156 3.44 -9.19 1.12
N VAL A 157 2.96 -7.97 1.31
CA VAL A 157 1.54 -7.68 1.42
C VAL A 157 1.05 -7.06 0.12
N LEU A 158 0.09 -7.70 -0.53
CA LEU A 158 -0.57 -7.21 -1.74
C LEU A 158 -1.90 -6.57 -1.34
N ALA A 159 -2.00 -5.25 -1.41
CA ALA A 159 -3.13 -4.50 -0.87
C ALA A 159 -3.88 -3.69 -1.93
N THR A 160 -5.19 -3.54 -1.72
CA THR A 160 -5.98 -2.45 -2.33
C THR A 160 -5.77 -1.16 -1.52
N PRO A 161 -6.36 -0.01 -1.93
CA PRO A 161 -6.29 1.24 -1.15
C PRO A 161 -6.71 1.15 0.33
N ILE A 162 -7.28 0.04 0.78
CA ILE A 162 -7.60 -0.19 2.21
C ILE A 162 -6.36 -0.03 3.13
N ALA A 163 -5.16 -0.28 2.60
CA ALA A 163 -3.92 -0.10 3.34
C ALA A 163 -3.38 1.34 3.32
N GLU A 164 -4.03 2.30 2.64
CA GLU A 164 -3.56 3.68 2.56
C GLU A 164 -3.72 4.45 3.87
N THR A 165 -4.88 4.34 4.51
CA THR A 165 -5.21 5.20 5.65
C THR A 165 -5.55 4.44 6.93
N SER A 166 -6.32 3.36 6.81
CA SER A 166 -7.01 2.74 7.94
C SER A 166 -6.19 1.69 8.69
N LEU A 167 -5.11 1.19 8.11
CA LEU A 167 -4.33 0.07 8.66
C LEU A 167 -2.85 0.42 8.77
N THR A 168 -2.25 0.12 9.89
CA THR A 168 -0.79 0.17 10.06
C THR A 168 -0.23 -1.23 9.90
N ILE A 169 0.64 -1.42 8.92
CA ILE A 169 1.39 -2.65 8.72
C ILE A 169 2.80 -2.36 9.18
N GLU A 170 3.21 -3.01 10.25
CA GLU A 170 4.54 -2.83 10.82
C GLU A 170 5.60 -3.53 9.98
N GLY A 171 6.84 -3.03 10.01
CA GLY A 171 7.97 -3.63 9.30
C GLY A 171 8.11 -3.27 7.82
N VAL A 172 7.14 -2.56 7.24
CA VAL A 172 7.19 -2.14 5.83
C VAL A 172 8.31 -1.13 5.60
N ARG A 173 9.25 -1.49 4.73
CA ARG A 173 10.35 -0.63 4.26
C ARG A 173 10.32 -0.40 2.75
N ILE A 174 9.59 -1.23 2.03
CA ILE A 174 9.49 -1.16 0.58
C ILE A 174 8.03 -1.04 0.19
N VAL A 175 7.75 -0.03 -0.64
CA VAL A 175 6.43 0.15 -1.28
C VAL A 175 6.58 -0.07 -2.78
N VAL A 176 5.67 -0.83 -3.36
CA VAL A 176 5.51 -0.96 -4.81
C VAL A 176 4.13 -0.43 -5.16
N ASP A 177 4.07 0.68 -5.88
CA ASP A 177 2.81 1.35 -6.20
C ASP A 177 2.48 1.22 -7.69
N SER A 178 1.34 0.61 -7.98
CA SER A 178 0.84 0.46 -9.35
C SER A 178 0.36 1.78 -9.98
N GLY A 179 0.14 2.84 -9.18
CA GLY A 179 -0.46 4.09 -9.64
C GLY A 179 -1.97 3.99 -9.92
N LEU A 180 -2.62 2.89 -9.55
CA LEU A 180 -4.01 2.62 -9.89
C LEU A 180 -4.87 2.37 -8.64
N CYS A 181 -6.15 2.72 -8.75
CA CYS A 181 -7.17 2.36 -7.76
C CYS A 181 -8.51 2.07 -8.47
N ARG A 182 -9.45 1.46 -7.74
CA ARG A 182 -10.84 1.36 -8.19
C ARG A 182 -11.68 2.44 -7.53
N LYS A 183 -12.37 3.23 -8.36
CA LYS A 183 -13.27 4.30 -7.94
C LYS A 183 -14.68 3.98 -8.40
N LEU A 184 -15.66 4.26 -7.55
CA LEU A 184 -17.07 4.18 -7.92
C LEU A 184 -17.41 5.39 -8.78
N VAL A 185 -17.78 5.16 -10.03
CA VAL A 185 -18.16 6.20 -10.99
C VAL A 185 -19.67 6.10 -11.25
N TYR A 186 -20.36 7.22 -11.14
CA TYR A 186 -21.78 7.30 -11.47
C TYR A 186 -21.95 7.67 -12.94
N ASP A 187 -22.63 6.82 -13.70
CA ASP A 187 -23.00 7.09 -15.08
C ASP A 187 -24.40 7.77 -15.11
N ALA A 188 -24.42 9.07 -15.34
CA ALA A 188 -25.66 9.86 -15.39
C ALA A 188 -26.62 9.42 -16.52
N ARG A 189 -26.10 8.74 -17.56
CA ARG A 189 -26.91 8.28 -18.69
C ARG A 189 -27.70 7.02 -18.34
N THR A 190 -27.12 6.13 -17.56
CA THR A 190 -27.76 4.87 -17.16
C THR A 190 -28.37 4.94 -15.76
N GLY A 191 -28.03 5.95 -14.96
CA GLY A 191 -28.42 6.06 -13.55
C GLY A 191 -27.74 5.04 -12.65
N LEU A 192 -26.75 4.32 -13.13
CA LEU A 192 -26.05 3.25 -12.39
C LEU A 192 -24.63 3.68 -12.01
N SER A 193 -24.16 3.17 -10.89
CA SER A 193 -22.77 3.30 -10.50
C SER A 193 -22.00 2.02 -10.81
N HIS A 194 -20.79 2.15 -11.34
CA HIS A 194 -19.90 1.03 -11.60
C HIS A 194 -18.49 1.33 -11.07
N LEU A 195 -17.71 0.27 -10.83
CA LEU A 195 -16.31 0.41 -10.41
C LEU A 195 -15.43 0.53 -11.65
N GLU A 196 -14.68 1.62 -11.73
CA GLU A 196 -13.69 1.88 -12.77
C GLU A 196 -12.28 1.88 -12.20
N THR A 197 -11.33 1.35 -12.98
CA THR A 197 -9.91 1.46 -12.64
C THR A 197 -9.36 2.77 -13.16
N VAL A 198 -8.96 3.64 -12.25
CA VAL A 198 -8.46 4.98 -12.54
C VAL A 198 -7.04 5.16 -11.99
N THR A 199 -6.35 6.18 -12.49
CA THR A 199 -5.08 6.62 -11.93
C THR A 199 -5.33 7.31 -10.59
N ILE A 200 -4.42 7.13 -9.64
CA ILE A 200 -4.49 7.78 -8.32
C ILE A 200 -4.12 9.25 -8.40
N SER A 201 -4.45 10.00 -7.35
CA SER A 201 -3.97 11.39 -7.19
C SER A 201 -2.54 11.43 -6.63
N LYS A 202 -1.88 12.58 -6.74
CA LYS A 202 -0.56 12.84 -6.14
C LYS A 202 -0.57 12.66 -4.62
N ASP A 203 -1.67 13.09 -3.98
CA ASP A 203 -1.87 12.89 -2.54
C ASP A 203 -1.90 11.41 -2.16
N MET A 204 -2.66 10.60 -2.89
CA MET A 204 -2.68 9.14 -2.66
C MET A 204 -1.30 8.53 -2.87
N ALA A 205 -0.58 8.93 -3.93
CA ALA A 205 0.78 8.46 -4.19
C ALA A 205 1.74 8.82 -3.04
N THR A 206 1.61 10.01 -2.47
CA THR A 206 2.39 10.49 -1.32
C THR A 206 2.05 9.71 -0.05
N GLN A 207 0.77 9.46 0.22
CA GLN A 207 0.32 8.65 1.36
C GLN A 207 0.84 7.21 1.27
N ARG A 208 0.78 6.59 0.08
CA ARG A 208 1.31 5.24 -0.17
C ARG A 208 2.82 5.18 0.03
N LYS A 209 3.56 6.12 -0.55
CA LYS A 209 5.00 6.27 -0.34
C LYS A 209 5.35 6.35 1.14
N GLY A 210 4.61 7.16 1.91
CA GLY A 210 4.82 7.35 3.35
C GLY A 210 4.74 6.06 4.18
N ARG A 211 4.15 4.99 3.64
CA ARG A 211 4.12 3.68 4.32
C ARG A 211 5.49 3.06 4.50
N ALA A 212 6.44 3.33 3.60
CA ALA A 212 7.81 2.81 3.68
C ALA A 212 8.66 3.51 4.75
N GLY A 213 8.35 4.76 5.11
CA GLY A 213 9.16 5.60 6.02
C GLY A 213 8.70 5.62 7.49
N ARG A 214 7.90 4.66 7.94
CA ARG A 214 7.35 4.70 9.31
C ARG A 214 8.30 4.19 10.37
N VAL A 215 9.13 3.21 10.07
CA VAL A 215 9.99 2.52 11.03
C VAL A 215 11.46 2.82 10.79
N ALA A 216 11.87 2.94 9.54
CA ALA A 216 13.24 3.22 9.10
C ALA A 216 13.20 3.88 7.72
N GLU A 217 14.38 4.20 7.17
CA GLU A 217 14.51 4.65 5.78
C GLU A 217 13.92 3.59 4.84
N GLY A 218 13.16 4.06 3.86
CA GLY A 218 12.41 3.20 2.98
C GLY A 218 12.58 3.52 1.50
N ILE A 219 11.98 2.68 0.67
CA ILE A 219 12.03 2.80 -0.79
C ILE A 219 10.63 2.65 -1.36
N CYS A 220 10.29 3.50 -2.32
CA CYS A 220 9.03 3.45 -3.04
C CYS A 220 9.28 3.31 -4.54
N TYR A 221 8.89 2.18 -5.11
CA TYR A 221 8.85 1.95 -6.54
C TYR A 221 7.51 2.43 -7.09
N ARG A 222 7.55 3.40 -7.99
CA ARG A 222 6.39 3.93 -8.72
C ARG A 222 6.37 3.34 -10.11
N LEU A 223 5.31 2.61 -10.45
CA LEU A 223 5.19 1.95 -11.75
C LEU A 223 4.61 2.87 -12.84
N TRP A 224 5.07 4.12 -12.82
CA TRP A 224 4.80 5.16 -13.82
C TRP A 224 5.99 6.07 -13.96
N THR A 225 6.02 6.88 -15.00
CA THR A 225 7.10 7.82 -15.26
C THR A 225 6.95 9.10 -14.43
N GLN A 226 8.05 9.77 -14.14
CA GLN A 226 8.00 11.06 -13.45
C GLN A 226 7.19 12.11 -14.23
N THR A 227 7.21 12.03 -15.56
CA THR A 227 6.41 12.90 -16.43
C THR A 227 4.90 12.65 -16.23
N SER A 228 4.49 11.39 -16.19
CA SER A 228 3.08 11.02 -15.98
C SER A 228 2.57 11.45 -14.60
N GLU A 229 3.43 11.53 -13.59
CA GLU A 229 3.05 12.05 -12.28
C GLU A 229 2.61 13.50 -12.32
N HIS A 230 3.24 14.33 -13.13
CA HIS A 230 2.83 15.74 -13.28
C HIS A 230 1.41 15.90 -13.83
N LEU A 231 0.92 14.90 -14.56
CA LEU A 231 -0.42 14.86 -15.17
C LEU A 231 -1.50 14.28 -14.23
N MET A 232 -1.11 13.73 -13.06
CA MET A 232 -2.05 13.22 -12.07
C MET A 232 -2.81 14.38 -11.41
N GLU A 233 -4.04 14.09 -10.99
CA GLU A 233 -4.83 15.00 -10.14
C GLU A 233 -4.12 15.24 -8.80
N ASP A 234 -4.37 16.38 -8.19
CA ASP A 234 -3.86 16.73 -6.86
C ASP A 234 -4.64 16.03 -5.74
#